data_0e7e1db5510f7158145c3ec23d03b739
#
_entry.id   0e7e1db5510f7158145c3ec23d03b739
#
_cell.length_a   1.000
_cell.length_b   1.000
_cell.length_c   1.000
_cell.angle_alpha   90.00
_cell.angle_beta   90.00
_cell.angle_gamma   90.00
#
_symmetry.space_group_name_H-M   'P 1'
#
loop_
_entity.id
_entity.type
_entity.pdbx_description
1 polymer ?
#
loop_
_entity_poly.entity_id
_entity_poly.type
_entity_poly.pdbx_seq_one_letter_code
_entity_poly.pdbx_strand_id
1 'polypeptide(L)'
;MIKHFKYFSFLLVISFLVGCANNEETAEEAYINDVVRAYEIAQIAVTSGNYRRAIGLFENIQSRFPFSDLSTQIQLELMYAYYKSGAKEQTIDQTEAFIRENPTSPNIDYALYIQALAHFEEEPDILEKTFNKDMNKRPPSDVETSFSILERLVTRYPASDYAADAELRMIYLKNRLAAYENIVADYYIRSGAYVAALNRSKNALEKYNGVPSNEESLQIMLKAYQALGMTDLANDTRSVLINNYGSSQER
;
A
#
# COMPACT_ATOMS: atom_id res chain seq x y z
N MET A 1 20.81 75.63 -42.08
CA MET A 1 19.59 74.86 -41.72
C MET A 1 19.59 73.41 -42.20
N ILE A 2 20.56 72.91 -42.96
CA ILE A 2 20.53 71.54 -43.56
C ILE A 2 21.36 70.53 -42.75
N LYS A 3 22.22 70.91 -41.82
CA LYS A 3 23.04 69.98 -41.03
C LYS A 3 22.25 69.28 -39.89
N HIS A 4 21.22 69.87 -39.33
CA HIS A 4 20.46 69.30 -38.23
C HIS A 4 19.41 68.25 -38.68
N PHE A 5 19.01 68.29 -39.97
CA PHE A 5 18.03 67.34 -40.52
C PHE A 5 18.61 65.94 -40.72
N LYS A 6 19.95 65.83 -40.99
CA LYS A 6 20.57 64.50 -41.12
C LYS A 6 20.71 63.74 -39.79
N TYR A 7 20.87 64.40 -38.69
CA TYR A 7 20.97 63.77 -37.36
C TYR A 7 19.62 63.43 -36.86
N PHE A 8 18.53 64.11 -37.19
CA PHE A 8 17.18 63.78 -36.81
C PHE A 8 16.67 62.51 -37.54
N SER A 9 17.03 62.35 -38.82
CA SER A 9 16.73 61.14 -39.58
C SER A 9 17.49 59.92 -39.10
N PHE A 10 18.73 60.08 -38.61
CA PHE A 10 19.54 58.97 -38.06
C PHE A 10 19.07 58.50 -36.67
N LEU A 11 18.58 59.44 -35.85
CA LEU A 11 18.01 59.14 -34.54
C LEU A 11 16.63 58.41 -34.65
N LEU A 12 15.87 58.70 -35.68
CA LEU A 12 14.59 58.04 -35.94
C LEU A 12 14.74 56.59 -36.43
N VAL A 13 15.87 56.27 -37.11
CA VAL A 13 16.15 54.90 -37.59
C VAL A 13 16.62 54.01 -36.44
N ILE A 14 17.34 54.59 -35.43
CA ILE A 14 17.80 53.80 -34.26
C ILE A 14 16.64 53.47 -33.33
N SER A 15 15.57 54.29 -33.25
CA SER A 15 14.42 53.99 -32.40
C SER A 15 13.50 52.87 -32.95
N PHE A 16 13.65 52.49 -34.23
CA PHE A 16 12.97 51.32 -34.80
C PHE A 16 13.65 49.97 -34.60
N LEU A 17 14.91 49.95 -34.11
CA LEU A 17 15.65 48.70 -33.85
C LEU A 17 15.52 48.18 -32.41
N VAL A 18 14.81 48.88 -31.51
CA VAL A 18 14.56 48.46 -30.12
C VAL A 18 13.17 47.81 -29.92
N GLY A 19 12.44 47.61 -31.02
CA GLY A 19 11.13 46.99 -30.98
C GLY A 19 11.18 45.52 -31.35
N CYS A 20 10.80 44.68 -30.40
CA CYS A 20 10.54 43.23 -30.50
C CYS A 20 11.76 42.33 -30.20
N ALA A 21 12.28 42.39 -28.98
CA ALA A 21 12.65 41.18 -28.29
C ALA A 21 11.36 40.65 -27.61
N ASN A 22 10.38 40.29 -28.40
CA ASN A 22 9.36 39.36 -27.92
C ASN A 22 10.10 38.04 -27.75
N ASN A 23 10.30 37.60 -26.51
CA ASN A 23 10.54 36.20 -26.23
C ASN A 23 9.31 35.46 -26.71
N GLU A 24 9.31 35.04 -27.99
CA GLU A 24 8.35 34.04 -28.44
C GLU A 24 8.68 32.77 -27.68
N GLU A 25 7.87 32.43 -26.67
CA GLU A 25 7.92 31.16 -25.99
C GLU A 25 7.90 30.07 -27.06
N THR A 26 8.92 29.21 -27.08
CA THR A 26 8.96 28.13 -28.05
C THR A 26 7.77 27.19 -27.79
N ALA A 27 7.31 26.47 -28.82
CA ALA A 27 6.23 25.51 -28.66
C ALA A 27 6.55 24.43 -27.59
N GLU A 28 7.84 24.15 -27.39
CA GLU A 28 8.33 23.24 -26.37
C GLU A 28 8.25 23.87 -24.97
N GLU A 29 8.65 25.13 -24.80
CA GLU A 29 8.51 25.86 -23.52
C GLU A 29 7.03 26.02 -23.13
N ALA A 30 6.17 26.35 -24.08
CA ALA A 30 4.72 26.44 -23.86
C ALA A 30 4.12 25.08 -23.43
N TYR A 31 4.56 23.98 -24.04
CA TYR A 31 4.13 22.62 -23.67
C TYR A 31 4.58 22.27 -22.24
N ILE A 32 5.84 22.52 -21.88
CA ILE A 32 6.39 22.26 -20.54
C ILE A 32 5.66 23.11 -19.49
N ASN A 33 5.46 24.42 -19.78
CA ASN A 33 4.77 25.32 -18.86
C ASN A 33 3.29 24.92 -18.64
N ASP A 34 2.61 24.42 -19.66
CA ASP A 34 1.24 23.94 -19.53
C ASP A 34 1.14 22.68 -18.66
N VAL A 35 2.05 21.73 -18.82
CA VAL A 35 2.13 20.52 -17.99
C VAL A 35 2.43 20.87 -16.53
N VAL A 36 3.42 21.70 -16.26
CA VAL A 36 3.82 22.12 -14.91
C VAL A 36 2.66 22.83 -14.21
N ARG A 37 2.03 23.77 -14.88
CA ARG A 37 0.88 24.50 -14.33
C ARG A 37 -0.31 23.58 -14.02
N ALA A 38 -0.62 22.64 -14.91
CA ALA A 38 -1.67 21.66 -14.68
C ALA A 38 -1.36 20.76 -13.49
N TYR A 39 -0.10 20.33 -13.35
CA TYR A 39 0.38 19.53 -12.23
C TYR A 39 0.27 20.29 -10.90
N GLU A 40 0.67 21.55 -10.84
CA GLU A 40 0.54 22.39 -9.64
C GLU A 40 -0.92 22.51 -9.17
N ILE A 41 -1.87 22.67 -10.11
CA ILE A 41 -3.30 22.73 -9.78
C ILE A 41 -3.77 21.39 -9.21
N ALA A 42 -3.30 20.26 -9.75
CA ALA A 42 -3.62 18.93 -9.23
C ALA A 42 -3.03 18.72 -7.83
N GLN A 43 -1.80 19.17 -7.57
CA GLN A 43 -1.16 19.12 -6.25
C GLN A 43 -1.92 19.95 -5.19
N ILE A 44 -2.45 21.10 -5.56
CA ILE A 44 -3.32 21.88 -4.66
C ILE A 44 -4.57 21.06 -4.27
N ALA A 45 -5.13 20.28 -5.18
CA ALA A 45 -6.26 19.41 -4.87
C ALA A 45 -5.86 18.27 -3.92
N VAL A 46 -4.67 17.68 -4.06
CA VAL A 46 -4.13 16.67 -3.13
C VAL A 46 -3.94 17.26 -1.74
N THR A 47 -3.23 18.39 -1.64
CA THR A 47 -2.92 19.03 -0.35
C THR A 47 -4.15 19.53 0.39
N SER A 48 -5.21 19.89 -0.33
CA SER A 48 -6.51 20.24 0.23
C SER A 48 -7.39 19.03 0.60
N GLY A 49 -6.90 17.79 0.38
CA GLY A 49 -7.65 16.56 0.64
C GLY A 49 -8.77 16.27 -0.36
N ASN A 50 -8.87 17.04 -1.46
CA ASN A 50 -9.87 16.82 -2.51
C ASN A 50 -9.37 15.78 -3.53
N TYR A 51 -9.20 14.54 -3.06
CA TYR A 51 -8.61 13.45 -3.85
C TYR A 51 -9.41 13.13 -5.13
N ARG A 52 -10.74 13.23 -5.08
CA ARG A 52 -11.60 13.01 -6.27
C ARG A 52 -11.31 14.03 -7.38
N ARG A 53 -11.11 15.30 -7.01
CA ARG A 53 -10.71 16.34 -7.96
C ARG A 53 -9.29 16.12 -8.46
N ALA A 54 -8.36 15.75 -7.56
CA ALA A 54 -6.97 15.46 -7.91
C ALA A 54 -6.88 14.34 -8.95
N ILE A 55 -7.64 13.25 -8.77
CA ILE A 55 -7.72 12.13 -9.72
C ILE A 55 -8.09 12.64 -11.11
N GLY A 56 -9.22 13.34 -11.25
CA GLY A 56 -9.65 13.84 -12.57
C GLY A 56 -8.65 14.80 -13.22
N LEU A 57 -7.91 15.59 -12.43
CA LEU A 57 -6.86 16.47 -12.94
C LEU A 57 -5.64 15.66 -13.41
N PHE A 58 -5.15 14.71 -12.63
CA PHE A 58 -4.00 13.88 -13.02
C PHE A 58 -4.31 12.98 -14.22
N GLU A 59 -5.49 12.37 -14.30
CA GLU A 59 -5.94 11.61 -15.47
C GLU A 59 -5.96 12.47 -16.73
N ASN A 60 -6.45 13.73 -16.62
CA ASN A 60 -6.45 14.67 -17.74
C ASN A 60 -5.01 15.01 -18.19
N ILE A 61 -4.10 15.26 -17.24
CA ILE A 61 -2.69 15.52 -17.55
C ILE A 61 -2.06 14.29 -18.24
N GLN A 62 -2.25 13.10 -17.70
CA GLN A 62 -1.73 11.86 -18.27
C GLN A 62 -2.24 11.61 -19.70
N SER A 63 -3.51 11.91 -19.95
CA SER A 63 -4.10 11.79 -21.30
C SER A 63 -3.57 12.81 -22.29
N ARG A 64 -3.34 14.06 -21.86
CA ARG A 64 -2.89 15.15 -22.75
C ARG A 64 -1.39 15.17 -22.95
N PHE A 65 -0.62 14.74 -21.94
CA PHE A 65 0.83 14.84 -21.89
C PHE A 65 1.50 13.49 -21.51
N PRO A 66 1.24 12.40 -22.26
CA PRO A 66 1.65 11.05 -21.89
C PRO A 66 3.18 10.85 -21.84
N PHE A 67 3.95 11.70 -22.52
CA PHE A 67 5.40 11.61 -22.63
C PHE A 67 6.13 12.76 -21.94
N SER A 68 5.47 13.46 -20.99
CA SER A 68 6.13 14.53 -20.24
C SER A 68 7.11 13.95 -19.21
N ASP A 69 8.11 14.75 -18.84
CA ASP A 69 9.07 14.40 -17.77
C ASP A 69 8.37 14.17 -16.41
N LEU A 70 7.15 14.68 -16.25
CA LEU A 70 6.33 14.50 -15.05
C LEU A 70 5.49 13.22 -15.09
N SER A 71 5.47 12.44 -16.18
CA SER A 71 4.57 11.29 -16.33
C SER A 71 4.73 10.26 -15.22
N THR A 72 5.96 9.93 -14.83
CA THR A 72 6.24 9.02 -13.71
C THR A 72 5.74 9.58 -12.38
N GLN A 73 5.98 10.88 -12.12
CA GLN A 73 5.52 11.53 -10.89
C GLN A 73 3.99 11.57 -10.83
N ILE A 74 3.33 11.85 -11.95
CA ILE A 74 1.86 11.85 -12.06
C ILE A 74 1.28 10.47 -11.75
N GLN A 75 1.93 9.39 -12.21
CA GLN A 75 1.52 8.02 -11.87
C GLN A 75 1.59 7.76 -10.36
N LEU A 76 2.64 8.23 -9.67
CA LEU A 76 2.79 8.10 -8.22
C LEU A 76 1.72 8.88 -7.45
N GLU A 77 1.46 10.12 -7.86
CA GLU A 77 0.42 10.96 -7.26
C GLU A 77 -1.00 10.38 -7.48
N LEU A 78 -1.22 9.81 -8.65
CA LEU A 78 -2.51 9.17 -8.98
C LEU A 78 -2.75 7.93 -8.12
N MET A 79 -1.74 7.08 -7.91
CA MET A 79 -1.81 5.95 -6.96
C MET A 79 -2.23 6.43 -5.56
N TYR A 80 -1.56 7.47 -5.07
CA TYR A 80 -1.86 8.03 -3.75
C TYR A 80 -3.29 8.60 -3.68
N ALA A 81 -3.70 9.34 -4.71
CA ALA A 81 -5.03 9.94 -4.76
C ALA A 81 -6.15 8.88 -4.82
N TYR A 82 -5.98 7.80 -5.59
CA TYR A 82 -6.89 6.67 -5.59
C TYR A 82 -6.97 6.00 -4.21
N TYR A 83 -5.82 5.69 -3.61
CA TYR A 83 -5.77 5.10 -2.27
C TYR A 83 -6.50 5.98 -1.23
N LYS A 84 -6.18 7.27 -1.20
CA LYS A 84 -6.79 8.24 -0.26
C LYS A 84 -8.27 8.48 -0.50
N SER A 85 -8.76 8.27 -1.71
CA SER A 85 -10.18 8.36 -2.04
C SER A 85 -10.99 7.10 -1.71
N GLY A 86 -10.31 6.00 -1.31
CA GLY A 86 -10.91 4.70 -1.06
C GLY A 86 -11.23 3.90 -2.34
N ALA A 87 -10.67 4.29 -3.48
CA ALA A 87 -10.86 3.62 -4.77
C ALA A 87 -9.89 2.40 -4.87
N LYS A 88 -10.23 1.32 -4.16
CA LYS A 88 -9.36 0.14 -3.98
C LYS A 88 -8.91 -0.46 -5.31
N GLU A 89 -9.85 -0.78 -6.19
CA GLU A 89 -9.57 -1.43 -7.48
C GLU A 89 -8.66 -0.56 -8.34
N GLN A 90 -8.96 0.74 -8.46
CA GLN A 90 -8.15 1.68 -9.23
C GLN A 90 -6.73 1.84 -8.62
N THR A 91 -6.62 1.78 -7.30
CA THR A 91 -5.30 1.79 -6.61
C THR A 91 -4.49 0.57 -7.02
N ILE A 92 -5.09 -0.62 -6.99
CA ILE A 92 -4.43 -1.88 -7.37
C ILE A 92 -4.00 -1.82 -8.82
N ASP A 93 -4.92 -1.49 -9.73
CA ASP A 93 -4.65 -1.41 -11.17
C ASP A 93 -3.50 -0.43 -11.48
N GLN A 94 -3.52 0.76 -10.85
CA GLN A 94 -2.50 1.78 -11.06
C GLN A 94 -1.12 1.37 -10.52
N THR A 95 -1.07 0.72 -9.36
CA THR A 95 0.20 0.23 -8.78
C THR A 95 0.79 -0.91 -9.60
N GLU A 96 -0.03 -1.84 -10.08
CA GLU A 96 0.41 -2.93 -10.96
C GLU A 96 0.89 -2.41 -12.32
N ALA A 97 0.16 -1.45 -12.91
CA ALA A 97 0.58 -0.79 -14.14
C ALA A 97 1.94 -0.11 -13.97
N PHE A 98 2.12 0.66 -12.88
CA PHE A 98 3.38 1.33 -12.59
C PHE A 98 4.56 0.35 -12.47
N ILE A 99 4.40 -0.72 -11.70
CA ILE A 99 5.45 -1.74 -11.49
C ILE A 99 5.81 -2.44 -12.82
N ARG A 100 4.83 -2.69 -13.66
CA ARG A 100 5.02 -3.32 -14.98
C ARG A 100 5.72 -2.39 -15.98
N GLU A 101 5.33 -1.12 -16.00
CA GLU A 101 5.82 -0.12 -16.95
C GLU A 101 7.18 0.45 -16.55
N ASN A 102 7.47 0.50 -15.24
CA ASN A 102 8.68 1.11 -14.68
C ASN A 102 9.49 0.11 -13.81
N PRO A 103 9.90 -1.06 -14.32
CA PRO A 103 10.47 -2.15 -13.52
C PRO A 103 11.78 -1.80 -12.80
N THR A 104 12.47 -0.75 -13.22
CA THR A 104 13.73 -0.26 -12.64
C THR A 104 13.58 1.05 -11.87
N SER A 105 12.35 1.54 -11.69
CA SER A 105 12.11 2.78 -10.95
C SER A 105 12.54 2.65 -9.48
N PRO A 106 13.17 3.70 -8.91
CA PRO A 106 13.47 3.72 -7.48
C PRO A 106 12.22 3.73 -6.59
N ASN A 107 11.04 4.03 -7.15
CA ASN A 107 9.77 4.14 -6.40
C ASN A 107 8.91 2.86 -6.46
N ILE A 108 9.51 1.70 -6.81
CA ILE A 108 8.79 0.42 -6.79
C ILE A 108 8.36 0.05 -5.37
N ASP A 109 9.18 0.35 -4.38
CA ASP A 109 8.87 0.14 -2.97
C ASP A 109 7.64 0.94 -2.53
N TYR A 110 7.53 2.20 -2.96
CA TYR A 110 6.32 3.02 -2.73
C TYR A 110 5.08 2.41 -3.39
N ALA A 111 5.18 1.97 -4.65
CA ALA A 111 4.06 1.34 -5.34
C ALA A 111 3.61 0.05 -4.64
N LEU A 112 4.56 -0.79 -4.20
CA LEU A 112 4.26 -1.99 -3.40
C LEU A 112 3.59 -1.64 -2.06
N TYR A 113 4.07 -0.59 -1.40
CA TYR A 113 3.50 -0.16 -0.13
C TYR A 113 2.05 0.31 -0.30
N ILE A 114 1.76 1.18 -1.28
CA ILE A 114 0.39 1.64 -1.58
C ILE A 114 -0.52 0.47 -1.99
N GLN A 115 -0.01 -0.48 -2.80
CA GLN A 115 -0.76 -1.69 -3.17
C GLN A 115 -1.12 -2.52 -1.95
N ALA A 116 -0.17 -2.73 -1.05
CA ALA A 116 -0.42 -3.46 0.20
C ALA A 116 -1.45 -2.76 1.08
N LEU A 117 -1.39 -1.42 1.19
CA LEU A 117 -2.37 -0.64 1.93
C LEU A 117 -3.77 -0.71 1.33
N ALA A 118 -3.90 -0.83 0.00
CA ALA A 118 -5.20 -1.03 -0.66
C ALA A 118 -5.85 -2.38 -0.30
N HIS A 119 -5.05 -3.40 -0.02
CA HIS A 119 -5.50 -4.71 0.49
C HIS A 119 -5.55 -4.79 2.02
N PHE A 120 -4.99 -3.78 2.71
CA PHE A 120 -4.91 -3.80 4.17
C PHE A 120 -6.29 -3.53 4.76
N GLU A 121 -6.85 -4.52 5.43
CA GLU A 121 -8.07 -4.36 6.20
C GLU A 121 -7.72 -3.83 7.59
N GLU A 122 -8.11 -2.60 7.89
CA GLU A 122 -7.99 -2.04 9.23
C GLU A 122 -8.94 -2.74 10.22
N GLU A 123 -8.67 -2.58 11.53
CA GLU A 123 -9.61 -3.05 12.55
C GLU A 123 -11.01 -2.47 12.31
N PRO A 124 -12.06 -3.27 12.61
CA PRO A 124 -13.44 -2.83 12.42
C PRO A 124 -13.70 -1.54 13.21
N ASP A 125 -14.38 -0.61 12.59
CA ASP A 125 -14.84 0.63 13.21
C ASP A 125 -15.75 0.34 14.42
N ILE A 126 -15.92 1.33 15.29
CA ILE A 126 -16.74 1.23 16.53
C ILE A 126 -18.15 0.68 16.21
N LEU A 127 -18.72 1.07 15.07
CA LEU A 127 -20.03 0.56 14.61
C LEU A 127 -19.97 -0.92 14.23
N GLU A 128 -18.95 -1.38 13.53
CA GLU A 128 -18.76 -2.79 13.17
C GLU A 128 -18.51 -3.66 14.41
N LYS A 129 -17.76 -3.15 15.40
CA LYS A 129 -17.59 -3.79 16.72
C LYS A 129 -18.92 -3.93 17.47
N THR A 130 -19.80 -2.92 17.38
CA THR A 130 -21.12 -2.92 18.02
C THR A 130 -22.05 -3.97 17.40
N PHE A 131 -21.95 -4.22 16.07
CA PHE A 131 -22.71 -5.27 15.39
C PHE A 131 -22.06 -6.65 15.46
N ASN A 132 -21.07 -6.84 16.32
CA ASN A 132 -20.38 -8.12 16.58
C ASN A 132 -19.84 -8.79 15.30
N LYS A 133 -19.36 -7.97 14.36
CA LYS A 133 -18.80 -8.43 13.09
C LYS A 133 -17.36 -8.89 13.34
N ASP A 134 -17.23 -10.17 13.64
CA ASP A 134 -15.92 -10.78 13.84
C ASP A 134 -15.19 -10.89 12.49
N MET A 135 -14.27 -9.97 12.26
CA MET A 135 -13.47 -9.90 11.03
C MET A 135 -12.60 -11.15 10.82
N ASN A 136 -12.28 -11.87 11.91
CA ASN A 136 -11.48 -13.09 11.83
C ASN A 136 -12.25 -14.27 11.22
N LYS A 137 -13.58 -14.19 11.11
CA LYS A 137 -14.43 -15.22 10.48
C LYS A 137 -14.56 -15.09 8.98
N ARG A 138 -14.06 -14.01 8.38
CA ARG A 138 -14.06 -13.84 6.92
C ARG A 138 -12.84 -14.53 6.31
N PRO A 139 -12.96 -15.09 5.10
CA PRO A 139 -11.79 -15.58 4.36
C PRO A 139 -10.76 -14.45 4.22
N PRO A 140 -9.49 -14.70 4.61
CA PRO A 140 -8.50 -13.64 4.74
C PRO A 140 -7.76 -13.33 3.42
N SER A 141 -8.40 -13.42 2.27
CA SER A 141 -7.75 -13.27 0.96
C SER A 141 -7.03 -11.93 0.79
N ASP A 142 -7.65 -10.82 1.21
CA ASP A 142 -7.01 -9.50 1.18
C ASP A 142 -5.86 -9.42 2.20
N VAL A 143 -6.04 -10.00 3.38
CA VAL A 143 -5.00 -10.07 4.43
C VAL A 143 -3.77 -10.85 3.95
N GLU A 144 -3.99 -12.00 3.30
CA GLU A 144 -2.91 -12.81 2.69
C GLU A 144 -2.20 -12.05 1.57
N THR A 145 -2.96 -11.36 0.71
CA THR A 145 -2.42 -10.56 -0.39
C THR A 145 -1.60 -9.40 0.16
N SER A 146 -2.14 -8.62 1.10
CA SER A 146 -1.42 -7.52 1.74
C SER A 146 -0.12 -8.00 2.39
N PHE A 147 -0.19 -9.10 3.18
CA PHE A 147 0.98 -9.69 3.82
C PHE A 147 2.07 -10.06 2.80
N SER A 148 1.72 -10.74 1.72
CA SER A 148 2.68 -11.17 0.70
C SER A 148 3.33 -10.00 -0.05
N ILE A 149 2.59 -8.90 -0.27
CA ILE A 149 3.12 -7.68 -0.90
C ILE A 149 4.09 -6.98 0.05
N LEU A 150 3.74 -6.84 1.35
CA LEU A 150 4.63 -6.25 2.36
C LEU A 150 5.89 -7.09 2.55
N GLU A 151 5.79 -8.42 2.59
CA GLU A 151 6.94 -9.32 2.65
C GLU A 151 7.88 -9.12 1.45
N ARG A 152 7.33 -8.98 0.25
CA ARG A 152 8.10 -8.67 -0.95
C ARG A 152 8.80 -7.31 -0.85
N LEU A 153 8.13 -6.30 -0.29
CA LEU A 153 8.70 -4.97 -0.05
C LEU A 153 9.91 -5.07 0.88
N VAL A 154 9.72 -5.60 2.09
CA VAL A 154 10.78 -5.70 3.11
C VAL A 154 11.95 -6.54 2.62
N THR A 155 11.68 -7.65 1.91
CA THR A 155 12.73 -8.55 1.42
C THR A 155 13.55 -7.92 0.28
N ARG A 156 12.91 -7.21 -0.65
CA ARG A 156 13.60 -6.66 -1.83
C ARG A 156 14.13 -5.25 -1.61
N TYR A 157 13.50 -4.49 -0.72
CA TYR A 157 13.79 -3.09 -0.45
C TYR A 157 13.96 -2.82 1.06
N PRO A 158 14.91 -3.51 1.75
CA PRO A 158 15.07 -3.39 3.21
C PRO A 158 15.49 -1.98 3.66
N ALA A 159 16.05 -1.17 2.76
CA ALA A 159 16.42 0.22 3.02
C ALA A 159 15.32 1.23 2.64
N SER A 160 14.13 0.77 2.27
CA SER A 160 12.98 1.63 1.97
C SER A 160 12.50 2.38 3.20
N ASP A 161 12.09 3.62 3.04
CA ASP A 161 11.44 4.42 4.09
C ASP A 161 10.14 3.79 4.59
N TYR A 162 9.54 2.89 3.80
CA TYR A 162 8.30 2.17 4.14
C TYR A 162 8.56 0.84 4.86
N ALA A 163 9.79 0.34 4.90
CA ALA A 163 10.10 -1.01 5.40
C ALA A 163 9.71 -1.18 6.87
N ALA A 164 10.03 -0.22 7.73
CA ALA A 164 9.73 -0.30 9.16
C ALA A 164 8.21 -0.35 9.44
N ASP A 165 7.41 0.47 8.76
CA ASP A 165 5.94 0.42 8.89
C ASP A 165 5.37 -0.87 8.28
N ALA A 166 5.94 -1.33 7.16
CA ALA A 166 5.56 -2.60 6.54
C ALA A 166 5.76 -3.79 7.51
N GLU A 167 6.88 -3.86 8.22
CA GLU A 167 7.14 -4.89 9.23
C GLU A 167 6.11 -4.88 10.36
N LEU A 168 5.76 -3.69 10.88
CA LEU A 168 4.73 -3.57 11.92
C LEU A 168 3.36 -4.06 11.44
N ARG A 169 2.99 -3.70 10.21
CA ARG A 169 1.75 -4.18 9.59
C ARG A 169 1.78 -5.68 9.36
N MET A 170 2.90 -6.24 8.95
CA MET A 170 3.06 -7.69 8.78
C MET A 170 2.83 -8.44 10.09
N ILE A 171 3.31 -7.94 11.24
CA ILE A 171 3.04 -8.56 12.55
C ILE A 171 1.53 -8.60 12.82
N TYR A 172 0.81 -7.51 12.57
CA TYR A 172 -0.64 -7.44 12.73
C TYR A 172 -1.37 -8.43 11.82
N LEU A 173 -1.05 -8.44 10.52
CA LEU A 173 -1.66 -9.35 9.53
C LEU A 173 -1.37 -10.81 9.86
N LYS A 174 -0.14 -11.10 10.27
CA LYS A 174 0.31 -12.44 10.68
C LYS A 174 -0.51 -12.97 11.87
N ASN A 175 -0.80 -12.12 12.85
CA ASN A 175 -1.65 -12.50 13.98
C ASN A 175 -3.11 -12.77 13.53
N ARG A 176 -3.65 -11.97 12.61
CA ARG A 176 -4.98 -12.22 12.03
C ARG A 176 -5.05 -13.54 11.26
N LEU A 177 -4.02 -13.86 10.48
CA LEU A 177 -3.93 -15.10 9.72
C LEU A 177 -3.86 -16.32 10.65
N ALA A 178 -3.05 -16.25 11.71
CA ALA A 178 -3.00 -17.28 12.74
C ALA A 178 -4.37 -17.47 13.45
N ALA A 179 -5.03 -16.37 13.82
CA ALA A 179 -6.35 -16.40 14.43
C ALA A 179 -7.41 -17.03 13.53
N TYR A 180 -7.38 -16.75 12.21
CA TYR A 180 -8.27 -17.40 11.26
C TYR A 180 -8.05 -18.93 11.19
N GLU A 181 -6.80 -19.38 11.14
CA GLU A 181 -6.47 -20.80 11.19
C GLU A 181 -7.01 -21.45 12.47
N ASN A 182 -6.94 -20.77 13.62
CA ASN A 182 -7.48 -21.26 14.89
C ASN A 182 -9.00 -21.39 14.88
N ILE A 183 -9.72 -20.42 14.28
CA ILE A 183 -11.19 -20.51 14.14
C ILE A 183 -11.59 -21.74 13.30
N VAL A 184 -10.86 -21.98 12.21
CA VAL A 184 -11.10 -23.17 11.36
C VAL A 184 -10.74 -24.46 12.10
N ALA A 185 -9.61 -24.46 12.83
CA ALA A 185 -9.17 -25.61 13.63
C ALA A 185 -10.15 -25.95 14.75
N ASP A 186 -10.69 -24.94 15.45
CA ASP A 186 -11.69 -25.14 16.50
C ASP A 186 -13.02 -25.71 15.94
N TYR A 187 -13.42 -25.28 14.74
CA TYR A 187 -14.53 -25.92 14.05
C TYR A 187 -14.28 -27.42 13.82
N TYR A 188 -13.06 -27.81 13.43
CA TYR A 188 -12.72 -29.23 13.25
C TYR A 188 -12.66 -30.00 14.58
N ILE A 189 -12.23 -29.39 15.68
CA ILE A 189 -12.31 -29.98 17.02
C ILE A 189 -13.75 -30.31 17.35
N ARG A 190 -14.66 -29.35 17.21
CA ARG A 190 -16.10 -29.56 17.50
C ARG A 190 -16.77 -30.62 16.61
N SER A 191 -16.28 -30.78 15.39
CA SER A 191 -16.78 -31.81 14.46
C SER A 191 -16.13 -33.19 14.62
N GLY A 192 -15.15 -33.35 15.55
CA GLY A 192 -14.41 -34.58 15.76
C GLY A 192 -13.35 -34.89 14.71
N ALA A 193 -13.04 -33.92 13.82
CA ALA A 193 -12.05 -34.08 12.77
C ALA A 193 -10.66 -33.66 13.27
N TYR A 194 -10.15 -34.35 14.30
CA TYR A 194 -8.94 -33.96 15.05
C TYR A 194 -7.65 -33.83 14.19
N VAL A 195 -7.48 -34.68 13.17
CA VAL A 195 -6.33 -34.61 12.27
C VAL A 195 -6.39 -33.32 11.43
N ALA A 196 -7.59 -32.91 10.98
CA ALA A 196 -7.76 -31.66 10.26
C ALA A 196 -7.48 -30.44 11.17
N ALA A 197 -7.92 -30.50 12.43
CA ALA A 197 -7.59 -29.47 13.42
C ALA A 197 -6.07 -29.35 13.64
N LEU A 198 -5.37 -30.47 13.79
CA LEU A 198 -3.90 -30.49 13.91
C LEU A 198 -3.20 -29.82 12.72
N ASN A 199 -3.65 -30.14 11.50
CA ASN A 199 -3.05 -29.57 10.29
C ASN A 199 -3.22 -28.05 10.23
N ARG A 200 -4.39 -27.53 10.63
CA ARG A 200 -4.65 -26.10 10.71
C ARG A 200 -3.80 -25.40 11.77
N SER A 201 -3.77 -25.94 12.98
CA SER A 201 -2.94 -25.39 14.07
C SER A 201 -1.46 -25.44 13.75
N LYS A 202 -0.96 -26.51 13.12
CA LYS A 202 0.42 -26.59 12.63
C LYS A 202 0.71 -25.52 11.58
N ASN A 203 -0.21 -25.33 10.62
CA ASN A 203 -0.06 -24.28 9.61
C ASN A 203 0.05 -22.88 10.26
N ALA A 204 -0.76 -22.61 11.30
CA ALA A 204 -0.68 -21.37 12.06
C ALA A 204 0.70 -21.17 12.71
N LEU A 205 1.24 -22.22 13.35
CA LEU A 205 2.54 -22.18 14.03
C LEU A 205 3.73 -22.09 13.05
N GLU A 206 3.66 -22.76 11.90
CA GLU A 206 4.75 -22.81 10.93
C GLU A 206 4.83 -21.53 10.08
N LYS A 207 3.69 -21.07 9.56
CA LYS A 207 3.65 -19.88 8.69
C LYS A 207 3.56 -18.56 9.45
N TYR A 208 2.87 -18.57 10.60
CA TYR A 208 2.51 -17.37 11.35
C TYR A 208 3.06 -17.43 12.78
N ASN A 209 4.32 -17.83 12.94
CA ASN A 209 4.96 -17.96 14.24
C ASN A 209 5.23 -16.60 14.92
N GLY A 210 5.37 -16.61 16.25
CA GLY A 210 5.78 -15.44 17.03
C GLY A 210 4.69 -14.40 17.23
N VAL A 211 3.41 -14.77 17.10
CA VAL A 211 2.26 -13.90 17.32
C VAL A 211 1.38 -14.39 18.48
N PRO A 212 0.60 -13.50 19.13
CA PRO A 212 -0.25 -13.87 20.27
C PRO A 212 -1.18 -15.06 20.01
N SER A 213 -1.77 -15.16 18.81
CA SER A 213 -2.69 -16.25 18.44
C SER A 213 -2.03 -17.64 18.41
N ASN A 214 -0.71 -17.75 18.48
CA ASN A 214 -0.03 -19.07 18.54
C ASN A 214 -0.25 -19.83 19.84
N GLU A 215 -0.56 -19.16 20.95
CA GLU A 215 -0.96 -19.81 22.18
C GLU A 215 -2.22 -20.67 21.96
N GLU A 216 -3.24 -20.09 21.34
CA GLU A 216 -4.49 -20.81 21.02
C GLU A 216 -4.23 -21.96 20.05
N SER A 217 -3.34 -21.77 19.05
CA SER A 217 -2.95 -22.86 18.14
C SER A 217 -2.39 -24.08 18.90
N LEU A 218 -1.52 -23.85 19.88
CA LEU A 218 -0.97 -24.92 20.73
C LEU A 218 -2.04 -25.55 21.62
N GLN A 219 -2.99 -24.78 22.16
CA GLN A 219 -4.10 -25.30 22.96
C GLN A 219 -5.00 -26.21 22.12
N ILE A 220 -5.29 -25.84 20.88
CA ILE A 220 -6.07 -26.67 19.93
C ILE A 220 -5.30 -27.96 19.60
N MET A 221 -3.99 -27.87 19.33
CA MET A 221 -3.15 -29.06 19.10
C MET A 221 -3.17 -30.01 20.30
N LEU A 222 -3.03 -29.47 21.52
CA LEU A 222 -3.10 -30.26 22.74
C LEU A 222 -4.42 -31.04 22.85
N LYS A 223 -5.55 -30.36 22.63
CA LYS A 223 -6.90 -31.00 22.61
C LYS A 223 -6.98 -32.09 21.55
N ALA A 224 -6.48 -31.84 20.36
CA ALA A 224 -6.53 -32.78 19.25
C ALA A 224 -5.67 -34.04 19.51
N TYR A 225 -4.42 -33.87 20.03
CA TYR A 225 -3.56 -34.99 20.40
C TYR A 225 -4.16 -35.85 21.53
N GLN A 226 -4.77 -35.21 22.53
CA GLN A 226 -5.48 -35.93 23.61
C GLN A 226 -6.64 -36.76 23.07
N ALA A 227 -7.45 -36.18 22.18
CA ALA A 227 -8.58 -36.88 21.57
C ALA A 227 -8.15 -38.05 20.67
N LEU A 228 -6.98 -37.96 20.04
CA LEU A 228 -6.40 -39.04 19.22
C LEU A 228 -5.63 -40.10 20.04
N GLY A 229 -5.48 -39.93 21.38
CA GLY A 229 -4.73 -40.83 22.23
C GLY A 229 -3.19 -40.71 22.05
N MET A 230 -2.70 -39.63 21.43
CA MET A 230 -1.27 -39.40 21.19
C MET A 230 -0.61 -38.74 22.41
N THR A 231 -0.45 -39.54 23.50
CA THR A 231 -0.07 -39.03 24.82
C THR A 231 1.28 -38.31 24.84
N ASP A 232 2.27 -38.82 24.12
CA ASP A 232 3.62 -38.23 24.10
C ASP A 232 3.58 -36.85 23.45
N LEU A 233 2.95 -36.73 22.30
CA LEU A 233 2.79 -35.45 21.59
C LEU A 233 1.94 -34.46 22.38
N ALA A 234 0.94 -34.91 23.11
CA ALA A 234 0.14 -34.06 23.99
C ALA A 234 1.00 -33.51 25.15
N ASN A 235 1.88 -34.35 25.74
CA ASN A 235 2.78 -33.92 26.81
C ASN A 235 3.85 -32.93 26.30
N ASP A 236 4.43 -33.19 25.12
CA ASP A 236 5.38 -32.28 24.50
C ASP A 236 4.73 -30.91 24.22
N THR A 237 3.51 -30.91 23.61
CA THR A 237 2.76 -29.67 23.35
C THR A 237 2.44 -28.90 24.63
N ARG A 238 2.06 -29.61 25.70
CA ARG A 238 1.83 -29.00 27.03
C ARG A 238 3.10 -28.36 27.59
N SER A 239 4.26 -29.04 27.45
CA SER A 239 5.55 -28.48 27.88
C SER A 239 5.91 -27.22 27.12
N VAL A 240 5.65 -27.16 25.79
CA VAL A 240 5.85 -25.96 24.98
C VAL A 240 4.94 -24.82 25.43
N LEU A 241 3.65 -25.11 25.73
CA LEU A 241 2.69 -24.10 26.25
C LEU A 241 3.18 -23.51 27.58
N ILE A 242 3.58 -24.36 28.53
CA ILE A 242 4.06 -23.92 29.86
C ILE A 242 5.33 -23.06 29.71
N ASN A 243 6.27 -23.48 28.90
CA ASN A 243 7.56 -22.82 28.76
C ASN A 243 7.46 -21.46 28.05
N ASN A 244 6.54 -21.27 27.12
CA ASN A 244 6.44 -20.04 26.33
C ASN A 244 5.37 -19.06 26.85
N TYR A 245 4.29 -19.57 27.47
CA TYR A 245 3.13 -18.72 27.85
C TYR A 245 2.83 -18.79 29.36
N GLY A 246 3.58 -19.59 30.11
CA GLY A 246 3.32 -19.78 31.53
C GLY A 246 2.06 -20.60 31.82
N SER A 247 1.73 -20.79 33.09
CA SER A 247 0.51 -21.48 33.50
C SER A 247 -0.70 -20.54 33.40
N SER A 248 -1.10 -20.15 32.22
CA SER A 248 -2.34 -19.38 32.02
C SER A 248 -3.62 -20.21 32.25
N GLN A 249 -3.49 -21.47 32.70
CA GLN A 249 -4.60 -22.39 32.99
C GLN A 249 -5.04 -22.45 34.47
N GLU A 250 -4.55 -21.54 35.34
CA GLU A 250 -5.05 -21.44 36.72
C GLU A 250 -5.93 -20.20 36.96
N ARG A 251 -6.76 -19.80 35.99
CA ARG A 251 -7.83 -18.82 36.25
C ARG A 251 -9.15 -19.28 35.69
#